data_693273325f7095fa805fe4bd4a2e3e24
#
_entry.id   693273325f7095fa805fe4bd4a2e3e24
#
_cell.length_a   1.000
_cell.length_b   1.000
_cell.length_c   1.000
_cell.angle_alpha   90.00
_cell.angle_beta   90.00
_cell.angle_gamma   90.00
#
_symmetry.space_group_name_H-M   'P 1'
#
loop_
_entity.id
_entity.type
_entity.pdbx_description
1 polymer ?
#
loop_
_entity_poly.entity_id
_entity_poly.type
_entity_poly.pdbx_seq_one_letter_code
_entity_poly.pdbx_strand_id
1 'polypeptide(L)'
;MLGGGTWITQNKQIPGVYINVVSKSRATAQMADRGVAAMALELDWGGDAIVRVDAEDFFRNSEKLFGYPYTHEKLWKLRELFLGAKTVYVKRLNLTGAKKARNEYAEAKYLGVRGNDLSVRVAADAEVEGGFVVSTYLEGRRVDVQRVTKAAELKDNDYVVFTKAAELKASAGLPLAGGSNGTVDGAAHQAFLTELETYSFNTLGCSATDEVTKKLYRQYTIRLNEDVGAKFQLVVAGLFDSDHECVIGVGNSPELVYWVTGQTAGCAINKTLTAKKYDGERVVPCKETQAELIASKREGKFLFHRVGDEIQVLQDVNTFTSHTDEKNEDFQFNQVVRVVHQECVDIANVFAKKYLGKVPNDADGRVSLWADIVKLNQEYERLRAIQNFDEQLVKVEQGESKRAVVANLPITPTMAMEQLYLAIVVV
;
A
#
# COMPACT_ATOMS: atom_id res chain seq x y z
N MET A 1 54.93 -10.97 25.48
CA MET A 1 53.75 -10.74 24.61
C MET A 1 52.94 -12.01 24.54
N LEU A 2 51.67 -12.00 24.93
CA LEU A 2 50.81 -13.19 25.01
C LEU A 2 50.12 -13.52 23.66
N GLY A 3 50.79 -13.35 22.55
CA GLY A 3 50.18 -13.56 21.23
C GLY A 3 49.08 -12.57 20.95
N GLY A 4 48.86 -12.17 19.72
CA GLY A 4 47.80 -11.24 19.34
C GLY A 4 47.68 -11.16 17.81
N GLY A 5 46.60 -10.59 17.35
CA GLY A 5 46.34 -10.32 15.93
C GLY A 5 45.25 -11.25 15.36
N THR A 6 44.72 -10.79 14.25
CA THR A 6 43.68 -11.50 13.48
C THR A 6 44.26 -12.75 12.81
N TRP A 7 43.40 -13.76 12.62
CA TRP A 7 43.77 -14.97 11.88
C TRP A 7 42.72 -15.28 10.81
N ILE A 8 43.20 -15.75 9.67
CA ILE A 8 42.35 -16.23 8.57
C ILE A 8 42.51 -17.74 8.43
N THR A 9 43.72 -18.26 8.75
CA THR A 9 44.04 -19.69 8.75
C THR A 9 44.73 -20.06 10.06
N GLN A 10 44.71 -21.35 10.42
CA GLN A 10 45.33 -21.88 11.68
C GLN A 10 46.84 -22.13 11.53
N ASN A 11 47.56 -21.18 10.94
CA ASN A 11 49.00 -21.30 10.61
C ASN A 11 49.93 -20.67 11.65
N LYS A 12 49.47 -20.35 12.86
CA LYS A 12 50.28 -19.72 13.90
C LYS A 12 51.20 -20.75 14.57
N GLN A 13 52.45 -20.42 14.72
CA GLN A 13 53.47 -21.32 15.24
C GLN A 13 53.82 -21.08 16.74
N ILE A 14 53.45 -19.94 17.28
CA ILE A 14 53.73 -19.57 18.66
C ILE A 14 52.52 -19.96 19.55
N PRO A 15 52.72 -20.69 20.66
CA PRO A 15 51.62 -20.92 21.62
C PRO A 15 51.08 -19.58 22.13
N GLY A 16 49.73 -19.39 22.01
CA GLY A 16 49.09 -18.17 22.43
C GLY A 16 47.58 -18.17 22.08
N VAL A 17 46.86 -17.15 22.53
CA VAL A 17 45.45 -16.95 22.24
C VAL A 17 45.30 -16.02 21.02
N TYR A 18 44.63 -16.52 20.00
CA TYR A 18 44.37 -15.76 18.75
C TYR A 18 42.86 -15.56 18.62
N ILE A 19 42.40 -14.32 18.72
CA ILE A 19 40.98 -13.96 18.77
C ILE A 19 40.66 -13.09 17.54
N ASN A 20 39.75 -13.59 16.72
CA ASN A 20 39.08 -12.77 15.71
C ASN A 20 37.74 -12.26 16.27
N VAL A 21 37.63 -10.95 16.39
CA VAL A 21 36.32 -10.32 16.63
C VAL A 21 35.68 -10.08 15.27
N VAL A 22 34.77 -10.97 14.89
CA VAL A 22 34.00 -10.85 13.64
C VAL A 22 32.58 -10.44 14.01
N SER A 23 32.17 -9.26 13.60
CA SER A 23 30.77 -8.89 13.61
C SER A 23 30.07 -9.66 12.48
N LYS A 24 29.44 -10.81 12.79
CA LYS A 24 28.40 -11.33 11.93
C LYS A 24 27.18 -10.45 12.15
N SER A 25 26.73 -9.76 11.10
CA SER A 25 25.39 -9.17 11.10
C SER A 25 24.39 -10.31 11.29
N ARG A 26 23.95 -10.55 12.52
CA ARG A 26 22.78 -11.38 12.79
C ARG A 26 21.62 -10.61 12.18
N ALA A 27 20.85 -11.27 11.31
CA ALA A 27 19.55 -10.73 10.93
C ALA A 27 18.78 -10.50 12.25
N THR A 28 18.66 -9.26 12.64
CA THR A 28 17.93 -8.86 13.84
C THR A 28 16.44 -9.01 13.50
N ALA A 29 15.63 -9.45 14.45
CA ALA A 29 14.17 -9.32 14.32
C ALA A 29 13.89 -7.83 14.18
N GLN A 30 13.38 -7.41 13.04
CA GLN A 30 13.02 -6.03 12.73
C GLN A 30 11.56 -6.00 12.31
N MET A 31 10.84 -5.01 12.81
CA MET A 31 9.48 -4.73 12.37
C MET A 31 9.46 -4.44 10.87
N ALA A 32 8.47 -4.98 10.17
CA ALA A 32 8.25 -4.65 8.76
C ALA A 32 7.73 -3.21 8.63
N ASP A 33 8.18 -2.52 7.58
CA ASP A 33 7.69 -1.18 7.27
C ASP A 33 6.19 -1.20 6.94
N ARG A 34 5.48 -0.19 7.46
CA ARG A 34 4.08 0.10 7.12
C ARG A 34 4.00 1.25 6.13
N GLY A 35 2.84 1.39 5.51
CA GLY A 35 2.53 2.47 4.59
C GLY A 35 2.22 2.00 3.17
N VAL A 36 1.97 0.70 2.98
CA VAL A 36 1.65 0.13 1.67
C VAL A 36 0.14 -0.03 1.53
N ALA A 37 -0.45 0.67 0.57
CA ALA A 37 -1.84 0.52 0.17
C ALA A 37 -1.96 -0.18 -1.19
N ALA A 38 -3.11 -0.78 -1.46
CA ALA A 38 -3.46 -1.31 -2.76
C ALA A 38 -4.83 -0.76 -3.18
N MET A 39 -4.96 -0.35 -4.44
CA MET A 39 -6.21 0.19 -4.95
C MET A 39 -6.33 0.07 -6.46
N ALA A 40 -7.51 -0.34 -6.92
CA ALA A 40 -7.85 -0.32 -8.33
C ALA A 40 -8.64 0.94 -8.68
N LEU A 41 -8.31 1.59 -9.79
CA LEU A 41 -8.84 2.89 -10.20
C LEU A 41 -9.21 2.93 -11.68
N GLU A 42 -10.19 3.74 -12.01
CA GLU A 42 -10.42 4.17 -13.39
C GLU A 42 -9.42 5.27 -13.73
N LEU A 43 -8.65 5.07 -14.80
CA LEU A 43 -7.60 5.98 -15.25
C LEU A 43 -7.70 6.22 -16.76
N ASP A 44 -7.27 7.40 -17.20
CA ASP A 44 -7.23 7.76 -18.62
C ASP A 44 -5.96 7.28 -19.35
N TRP A 45 -4.99 6.77 -18.59
CA TRP A 45 -3.67 6.34 -19.05
C TRP A 45 -3.13 5.23 -18.17
N GLY A 46 -2.32 4.32 -18.73
CA GLY A 46 -1.68 3.23 -18.01
C GLY A 46 -1.97 1.87 -18.63
N GLY A 47 -1.13 0.90 -18.30
CA GLY A 47 -1.23 -0.49 -18.73
C GLY A 47 -2.17 -1.33 -17.87
N ASP A 48 -2.14 -2.65 -18.09
CA ASP A 48 -2.98 -3.62 -17.39
C ASP A 48 -2.33 -4.19 -16.11
N ALA A 49 -1.02 -4.13 -15.98
CA ALA A 49 -0.34 -4.66 -14.78
C ALA A 49 -0.54 -3.77 -13.55
N ILE A 50 -0.47 -4.38 -12.36
CA ILE A 50 -0.34 -3.62 -11.11
C ILE A 50 0.97 -2.83 -11.13
N VAL A 51 0.90 -1.55 -10.90
CA VAL A 51 2.07 -0.65 -10.83
C VAL A 51 2.33 -0.29 -9.37
N ARG A 52 3.55 -0.56 -8.90
CA ARG A 52 4.02 -0.02 -7.63
C ARG A 52 4.41 1.44 -7.82
N VAL A 53 3.84 2.31 -7.00
CA VAL A 53 4.10 3.75 -7.02
C VAL A 53 4.50 4.18 -5.62
N ASP A 54 5.69 4.70 -5.46
CA ASP A 54 6.12 5.32 -4.22
C ASP A 54 5.73 6.82 -4.22
N ALA A 55 5.54 7.42 -3.06
CA ALA A 55 5.10 8.82 -2.96
C ALA A 55 6.01 9.79 -3.73
N GLU A 56 7.32 9.58 -3.69
CA GLU A 56 8.28 10.40 -4.43
C GLU A 56 8.11 10.26 -5.95
N ASP A 57 7.88 9.04 -6.44
CA ASP A 57 7.63 8.77 -7.86
C ASP A 57 6.31 9.39 -8.31
N PHE A 58 5.28 9.38 -7.47
CA PHE A 58 4.03 10.06 -7.77
C PHE A 58 4.23 11.56 -7.96
N PHE A 59 4.98 12.23 -7.07
CA PHE A 59 5.24 13.66 -7.21
C PHE A 59 6.08 14.01 -8.45
N ARG A 60 7.07 13.19 -8.79
CA ARG A 60 8.03 13.51 -9.86
C ARG A 60 7.61 12.97 -11.23
N ASN A 61 6.99 11.79 -11.28
CA ASN A 61 6.78 11.01 -12.48
C ASN A 61 5.30 10.76 -12.81
N SER A 62 4.36 11.43 -12.14
CA SER A 62 2.92 11.21 -12.32
C SER A 62 2.47 11.33 -13.77
N GLU A 63 3.05 12.25 -14.54
CA GLU A 63 2.69 12.45 -15.94
C GLU A 63 3.07 11.25 -16.83
N LYS A 64 4.20 10.60 -16.56
CA LYS A 64 4.59 9.38 -17.26
C LYS A 64 3.74 8.18 -16.84
N LEU A 65 3.43 8.08 -15.54
CA LEU A 65 2.71 6.95 -14.97
C LEU A 65 1.20 7.01 -15.26
N PHE A 66 0.60 8.21 -15.11
CA PHE A 66 -0.85 8.41 -15.13
C PHE A 66 -1.33 9.38 -16.22
N GLY A 67 -0.43 9.93 -17.03
CA GLY A 67 -0.73 10.82 -18.13
C GLY A 67 -0.92 12.29 -17.73
N TYR A 68 -0.92 12.63 -16.45
CA TYR A 68 -1.17 13.96 -15.93
C TYR A 68 -0.12 14.38 -14.88
N PRO A 69 0.22 15.68 -14.78
CA PRO A 69 1.01 16.17 -13.67
C PRO A 69 0.28 15.94 -12.34
N TYR A 70 1.02 15.76 -11.26
CA TYR A 70 0.45 15.36 -9.98
C TYR A 70 -0.61 16.33 -9.44
N THR A 71 -0.52 17.62 -9.78
CA THR A 71 -1.48 18.66 -9.40
C THR A 71 -2.80 18.64 -10.19
N HIS A 72 -2.87 17.82 -11.25
CA HIS A 72 -4.04 17.77 -12.12
C HIS A 72 -5.26 17.18 -11.39
N GLU A 73 -6.46 17.73 -11.67
CA GLU A 73 -7.71 17.32 -11.02
C GLU A 73 -7.99 15.81 -11.17
N LYS A 74 -7.69 15.21 -12.30
CA LYS A 74 -7.86 13.76 -12.54
C LYS A 74 -7.11 12.86 -11.55
N LEU A 75 -6.07 13.38 -10.90
CA LEU A 75 -5.22 12.62 -9.96
C LEU A 75 -5.56 12.85 -8.48
N TRP A 76 -6.67 13.54 -8.16
CA TRP A 76 -7.06 13.81 -6.77
C TRP A 76 -7.16 12.54 -5.91
N LYS A 77 -7.67 11.43 -6.48
CA LYS A 77 -7.79 10.13 -5.79
C LYS A 77 -6.43 9.61 -5.30
N LEU A 78 -5.41 9.75 -6.14
CA LEU A 78 -4.04 9.38 -5.79
C LEU A 78 -3.44 10.34 -4.78
N ARG A 79 -3.72 11.66 -4.90
CA ARG A 79 -3.27 12.62 -3.89
C ARG A 79 -3.83 12.31 -2.51
N GLU A 80 -5.13 12.00 -2.40
CA GLU A 80 -5.76 11.55 -1.15
C GLU A 80 -5.09 10.31 -0.56
N LEU A 81 -4.78 9.31 -1.39
CA LEU A 81 -4.06 8.10 -0.96
C LEU A 81 -2.67 8.42 -0.42
N PHE A 82 -1.92 9.27 -1.11
CA PHE A 82 -0.55 9.62 -0.73
C PHE A 82 -0.43 10.62 0.42
N LEU A 83 -1.54 11.17 0.94
CA LEU A 83 -1.51 11.89 2.22
C LEU A 83 -1.14 10.98 3.41
N GLY A 84 -1.36 9.69 3.28
CA GLY A 84 -1.02 8.73 4.34
C GLY A 84 -0.10 7.60 3.88
N ALA A 85 -0.30 7.07 2.68
CA ALA A 85 0.49 5.95 2.16
C ALA A 85 1.89 6.39 1.71
N LYS A 86 2.89 5.52 1.91
CA LYS A 86 4.25 5.66 1.37
C LYS A 86 4.35 5.05 -0.02
N THR A 87 3.67 3.93 -0.22
CA THR A 87 3.64 3.15 -1.47
C THR A 87 2.20 2.74 -1.76
N VAL A 88 1.80 2.82 -3.02
CA VAL A 88 0.49 2.34 -3.47
C VAL A 88 0.67 1.38 -4.64
N TYR A 89 0.07 0.20 -4.56
CA TYR A 89 -0.12 -0.70 -5.68
C TYR A 89 -1.39 -0.29 -6.42
N VAL A 90 -1.22 0.27 -7.62
CA VAL A 90 -2.31 0.80 -8.44
C VAL A 90 -2.58 -0.13 -9.62
N LYS A 91 -3.83 -0.53 -9.80
CA LYS A 91 -4.32 -1.23 -11.00
C LYS A 91 -5.31 -0.36 -11.73
N ARG A 92 -5.19 -0.28 -13.04
CA ARG A 92 -6.20 0.34 -13.90
C ARG A 92 -7.34 -0.64 -14.19
N LEU A 93 -8.59 -0.20 -13.99
CA LEU A 93 -9.78 -1.05 -14.17
C LEU A 93 -10.40 -0.93 -15.56
N ASN A 94 -10.51 0.27 -16.11
CA ASN A 94 -11.31 0.59 -17.30
C ASN A 94 -10.56 0.27 -18.62
N LEU A 95 -10.20 -1.01 -18.79
CA LEU A 95 -9.45 -1.50 -19.95
C LEU A 95 -10.31 -2.28 -20.96
N THR A 96 -11.45 -2.84 -20.54
CA THR A 96 -12.31 -3.65 -21.40
C THR A 96 -12.86 -2.83 -22.55
N GLY A 97 -12.42 -3.10 -23.78
CA GLY A 97 -12.79 -2.36 -24.99
C GLY A 97 -12.05 -1.02 -25.17
N ALA A 98 -11.09 -0.68 -24.31
CA ALA A 98 -10.26 0.52 -24.46
C ALA A 98 -9.44 0.47 -25.77
N LYS A 99 -9.13 1.63 -26.33
CA LYS A 99 -8.34 1.75 -27.56
C LYS A 99 -7.17 2.72 -27.35
N LYS A 100 -6.09 2.47 -28.08
CA LYS A 100 -4.97 3.38 -28.21
C LYS A 100 -5.23 4.45 -29.25
N ALA A 101 -4.80 5.67 -28.99
CA ALA A 101 -4.72 6.71 -30.00
C ALA A 101 -3.55 6.44 -30.95
N ARG A 102 -3.70 6.74 -32.23
CA ARG A 102 -2.66 6.54 -33.24
C ARG A 102 -2.72 7.53 -34.39
N ASN A 103 -1.63 7.69 -35.07
CA ASN A 103 -1.52 8.34 -36.37
C ASN A 103 -0.58 7.51 -37.28
N GLU A 104 -0.15 8.05 -38.42
CA GLU A 104 0.75 7.35 -39.34
C GLU A 104 2.15 7.12 -38.77
N TYR A 105 2.63 7.97 -37.83
CA TYR A 105 3.99 7.91 -37.28
C TYR A 105 4.09 7.16 -35.96
N ALA A 106 3.02 7.10 -35.17
CA ALA A 106 3.09 6.54 -33.83
C ALA A 106 1.72 6.09 -33.28
N GLU A 107 1.78 5.21 -32.32
CA GLU A 107 0.67 4.77 -31.47
C GLU A 107 0.96 5.18 -30.02
N ALA A 108 -0.06 5.59 -29.28
CA ALA A 108 0.08 5.87 -27.86
C ALA A 108 0.59 4.62 -27.11
N LYS A 109 1.51 4.81 -26.18
CA LYS A 109 2.08 3.69 -25.40
C LYS A 109 1.00 2.90 -24.67
N TYR A 110 0.01 3.59 -24.11
CA TYR A 110 -1.09 2.99 -23.37
C TYR A 110 -2.44 3.26 -24.00
N LEU A 111 -3.41 2.42 -23.66
CA LEU A 111 -4.83 2.60 -23.99
C LEU A 111 -5.40 3.83 -23.27
N GLY A 112 -6.44 4.46 -23.83
CA GLY A 112 -7.19 5.50 -23.14
C GLY A 112 -7.27 6.82 -23.86
N VAL A 113 -8.14 7.68 -23.36
CA VAL A 113 -8.44 8.99 -23.96
C VAL A 113 -7.23 9.92 -23.94
N ARG A 114 -6.34 9.77 -22.96
CA ARG A 114 -5.14 10.61 -22.82
C ARG A 114 -4.21 10.54 -24.03
N GLY A 115 -4.21 9.42 -24.75
CA GLY A 115 -3.45 9.27 -25.99
C GLY A 115 -3.83 10.29 -27.09
N ASN A 116 -5.05 10.82 -27.08
CA ASN A 116 -5.50 11.80 -28.06
C ASN A 116 -4.84 13.19 -27.87
N ASP A 117 -4.27 13.46 -26.71
CA ASP A 117 -3.57 14.71 -26.40
C ASP A 117 -2.11 14.70 -26.88
N LEU A 118 -1.67 13.55 -27.42
CA LEU A 118 -0.35 13.39 -28.01
C LEU A 118 -0.33 13.82 -29.48
N SER A 119 0.78 14.40 -29.92
CA SER A 119 1.05 14.65 -31.33
C SER A 119 2.50 14.42 -31.68
N VAL A 120 2.76 14.06 -32.94
CA VAL A 120 4.10 13.87 -33.48
C VAL A 120 4.33 14.90 -34.59
N ARG A 121 5.43 15.64 -34.47
CA ARG A 121 5.89 16.60 -35.49
C ARG A 121 7.17 16.07 -36.13
N VAL A 122 7.21 16.08 -37.45
CA VAL A 122 8.39 15.75 -38.25
C VAL A 122 8.85 17.02 -38.96
N ALA A 123 10.13 17.42 -38.77
CA ALA A 123 10.73 18.54 -39.46
C ALA A 123 12.00 18.07 -40.16
N ALA A 124 12.39 18.70 -41.29
CA ALA A 124 13.69 18.44 -41.89
C ALA A 124 14.81 18.88 -40.91
N ASP A 125 15.87 18.08 -40.82
CA ASP A 125 17.04 18.46 -40.02
C ASP A 125 17.90 19.43 -40.83
N ALA A 126 18.16 20.60 -40.25
CA ALA A 126 19.02 21.63 -40.88
C ALA A 126 20.50 21.27 -40.85
N GLU A 127 20.90 20.34 -39.99
CA GLU A 127 22.33 19.97 -39.77
C GLU A 127 22.71 18.70 -40.54
N VAL A 128 21.70 17.85 -40.92
CA VAL A 128 21.93 16.58 -41.60
C VAL A 128 21.12 16.50 -42.89
N GLU A 129 21.79 16.45 -44.01
CA GLU A 129 21.12 16.30 -45.33
C GLU A 129 20.32 15.00 -45.40
N GLY A 130 19.03 15.10 -45.73
CA GLY A 130 18.11 13.96 -45.71
C GLY A 130 17.67 13.51 -44.31
N GLY A 131 18.10 14.21 -43.27
CA GLY A 131 17.74 13.95 -41.88
C GLY A 131 16.39 14.56 -41.48
N PHE A 132 15.82 14.02 -40.41
CA PHE A 132 14.56 14.50 -39.80
C PHE A 132 14.72 14.67 -38.30
N VAL A 133 14.08 15.72 -37.77
CA VAL A 133 13.86 15.94 -36.35
C VAL A 133 12.41 15.55 -36.03
N VAL A 134 12.26 14.44 -35.30
CA VAL A 134 10.96 13.92 -34.88
C VAL A 134 10.73 14.30 -33.41
N SER A 135 9.69 15.05 -33.13
CA SER A 135 9.36 15.55 -31.79
C SER A 135 7.98 15.04 -31.36
N THR A 136 7.89 14.52 -30.14
CA THR A 136 6.65 14.13 -29.48
C THR A 136 6.18 15.27 -28.58
N TYR A 137 4.91 15.60 -28.67
CA TYR A 137 4.28 16.61 -27.83
C TYR A 137 3.11 16.01 -27.04
N LEU A 138 2.92 16.49 -25.82
CA LEU A 138 1.74 16.26 -25.00
C LEU A 138 1.11 17.61 -24.66
N GLU A 139 -0.14 17.83 -25.06
CA GLU A 139 -0.82 19.13 -24.89
C GLU A 139 0.00 20.33 -25.40
N GLY A 140 0.68 20.17 -26.53
CA GLY A 140 1.50 21.22 -27.13
C GLY A 140 2.89 21.41 -26.48
N ARG A 141 3.19 20.75 -25.36
CA ARG A 141 4.50 20.75 -24.73
C ARG A 141 5.36 19.61 -25.27
N ARG A 142 6.55 19.92 -25.76
CA ARG A 142 7.48 18.92 -26.27
C ARG A 142 8.00 18.04 -25.14
N VAL A 143 7.78 16.73 -25.22
CA VAL A 143 8.19 15.72 -24.23
C VAL A 143 9.33 14.84 -24.69
N ASP A 144 9.58 14.75 -26.02
CA ASP A 144 10.70 14.01 -26.59
C ASP A 144 11.14 14.61 -27.93
N VAL A 145 12.40 14.42 -28.30
CA VAL A 145 12.96 14.82 -29.59
C VAL A 145 14.04 13.85 -30.02
N GLN A 146 13.97 13.38 -31.29
CA GLN A 146 14.95 12.48 -31.85
C GLN A 146 15.38 12.96 -33.24
N ARG A 147 16.65 12.79 -33.57
CA ARG A 147 17.21 13.05 -34.91
C ARG A 147 17.50 11.73 -35.58
N VAL A 148 16.96 11.50 -36.74
CA VAL A 148 17.02 10.25 -37.48
C VAL A 148 17.05 10.50 -38.99
N THR A 149 17.53 9.54 -39.78
CA THR A 149 17.43 9.58 -41.24
C THR A 149 16.18 8.83 -41.74
N LYS A 150 15.71 7.87 -40.95
CA LYS A 150 14.52 7.06 -41.28
C LYS A 150 13.76 6.63 -40.04
N ALA A 151 12.47 6.33 -40.17
CA ALA A 151 11.59 5.97 -39.06
C ALA A 151 12.07 4.69 -38.31
N ALA A 152 12.76 3.79 -38.98
CA ALA A 152 13.31 2.57 -38.35
C ALA A 152 14.30 2.85 -37.21
N GLU A 153 14.93 4.02 -37.20
CA GLU A 153 15.92 4.45 -36.18
C GLU A 153 15.27 5.07 -34.93
N LEU A 154 13.99 5.48 -35.03
CA LEU A 154 13.26 6.04 -33.90
C LEU A 154 13.21 5.05 -32.72
N LYS A 155 13.40 5.53 -31.51
CA LYS A 155 13.26 4.75 -30.27
C LYS A 155 11.94 5.10 -29.61
N ASP A 156 11.24 4.09 -29.14
CA ASP A 156 10.01 4.30 -28.37
C ASP A 156 10.32 5.08 -27.09
N ASN A 157 9.41 5.95 -26.72
CA ASN A 157 9.57 6.79 -25.54
C ASN A 157 8.51 6.51 -24.45
N ASP A 158 8.40 7.35 -23.45
CA ASP A 158 7.45 7.16 -22.35
C ASP A 158 5.99 7.32 -22.77
N TYR A 159 5.72 7.90 -23.95
CA TYR A 159 4.38 8.29 -24.41
C TYR A 159 3.93 7.58 -25.66
N VAL A 160 4.85 7.28 -26.58
CA VAL A 160 4.50 6.67 -27.88
C VAL A 160 5.41 5.52 -28.24
N VAL A 161 4.85 4.61 -29.04
CA VAL A 161 5.55 3.57 -29.80
C VAL A 161 5.54 3.98 -31.25
N PHE A 162 6.71 4.13 -31.88
CA PHE A 162 6.83 4.64 -33.24
C PHE A 162 6.59 3.55 -34.31
N THR A 163 5.94 3.92 -35.41
CA THR A 163 5.72 3.08 -36.58
C THR A 163 7.02 3.03 -37.41
N LYS A 164 7.81 2.00 -37.23
CA LYS A 164 9.15 1.84 -37.83
C LYS A 164 9.16 1.81 -39.35
N ALA A 165 8.05 1.42 -40.00
CA ALA A 165 7.87 1.34 -41.45
C ALA A 165 7.32 2.64 -42.08
N ALA A 166 7.04 3.69 -41.25
CA ALA A 166 6.51 4.95 -41.76
C ALA A 166 7.54 5.67 -42.65
N GLU A 167 7.06 6.31 -43.73
CA GLU A 167 7.85 7.25 -44.50
C GLU A 167 7.82 8.63 -43.84
N LEU A 168 8.97 9.13 -43.38
CA LEU A 168 9.04 10.43 -42.72
C LEU A 168 8.85 11.55 -43.73
N LYS A 169 7.84 12.40 -43.49
CA LYS A 169 7.57 13.62 -44.28
C LYS A 169 7.38 14.79 -43.33
N ALA A 170 7.88 15.95 -43.71
CA ALA A 170 7.71 17.16 -42.93
C ALA A 170 6.21 17.44 -42.65
N SER A 171 5.88 17.58 -41.37
CA SER A 171 4.51 17.82 -40.91
C SER A 171 4.50 18.87 -39.78
N ALA A 172 3.48 19.72 -39.74
CA ALA A 172 3.34 20.78 -38.73
C ALA A 172 2.99 20.24 -37.32
N GLY A 173 2.68 18.94 -37.22
CA GLY A 173 2.26 18.23 -36.03
C GLY A 173 0.97 17.44 -36.34
N LEU A 174 1.05 16.13 -36.24
CA LEU A 174 -0.08 15.22 -36.45
C LEU A 174 -0.56 14.71 -35.09
N PRO A 175 -1.78 15.04 -34.67
CA PRO A 175 -2.33 14.49 -33.44
C PRO A 175 -2.55 12.98 -33.58
N LEU A 176 -2.41 12.26 -32.49
CA LEU A 176 -2.89 10.89 -32.36
C LEU A 176 -4.42 10.97 -32.12
N ALA A 177 -5.16 10.01 -32.63
CA ALA A 177 -6.62 9.97 -32.52
C ALA A 177 -7.16 8.55 -32.33
N GLY A 178 -8.40 8.44 -31.87
CA GLY A 178 -9.10 7.16 -31.70
C GLY A 178 -8.84 6.48 -30.36
N GLY A 179 -8.11 7.11 -29.43
CA GLY A 179 -7.96 6.64 -28.05
C GLY A 179 -9.27 6.73 -27.27
N SER A 180 -9.61 5.68 -26.56
CA SER A 180 -10.80 5.63 -25.71
C SER A 180 -10.56 4.81 -24.46
N ASN A 181 -11.19 5.24 -23.36
CA ASN A 181 -11.29 4.42 -22.16
C ASN A 181 -12.26 3.27 -22.42
N GLY A 182 -12.03 2.18 -21.73
CA GLY A 182 -12.95 1.06 -21.68
C GLY A 182 -13.95 1.17 -20.53
N THR A 183 -14.67 0.09 -20.32
CA THR A 183 -15.64 -0.05 -19.22
C THR A 183 -15.01 -0.82 -18.07
N VAL A 184 -15.58 -0.64 -16.88
CA VAL A 184 -15.29 -1.41 -15.67
C VAL A 184 -16.40 -2.44 -15.48
N ASP A 185 -16.04 -3.67 -15.21
CA ASP A 185 -16.96 -4.75 -14.88
C ASP A 185 -16.44 -5.56 -13.67
N GLY A 186 -17.25 -6.48 -13.18
CA GLY A 186 -16.86 -7.36 -12.06
C GLY A 186 -15.63 -8.23 -12.37
N ALA A 187 -15.40 -8.57 -13.64
CA ALA A 187 -14.25 -9.35 -14.06
C ALA A 187 -12.93 -8.56 -13.90
N ALA A 188 -12.94 -7.25 -14.18
CA ALA A 188 -11.78 -6.39 -13.97
C ALA A 188 -11.40 -6.31 -12.47
N HIS A 189 -12.39 -6.21 -11.59
CA HIS A 189 -12.16 -6.26 -10.14
C HIS A 189 -11.65 -7.62 -9.68
N GLN A 190 -12.23 -8.71 -10.17
CA GLN A 190 -11.76 -10.06 -9.85
C GLN A 190 -10.32 -10.31 -10.33
N ALA A 191 -9.97 -9.84 -11.52
CA ALA A 191 -8.62 -9.95 -12.05
C ALA A 191 -7.60 -9.18 -11.19
N PHE A 192 -7.97 -7.97 -10.74
CA PHE A 192 -7.16 -7.21 -9.80
C PHE A 192 -6.92 -7.97 -8.49
N LEU A 193 -7.98 -8.47 -7.85
CA LEU A 193 -7.88 -9.20 -6.59
C LEU A 193 -7.05 -10.48 -6.73
N THR A 194 -7.18 -11.20 -7.84
CA THR A 194 -6.39 -12.41 -8.12
C THR A 194 -4.90 -12.09 -8.29
N GLU A 195 -4.57 -11.05 -9.06
CA GLU A 195 -3.18 -10.60 -9.23
C GLU A 195 -2.59 -10.10 -7.91
N LEU A 196 -3.39 -9.42 -7.10
CA LEU A 196 -2.98 -8.82 -5.83
C LEU A 196 -2.60 -9.86 -4.75
N GLU A 197 -3.01 -11.13 -4.87
CA GLU A 197 -2.63 -12.19 -3.92
C GLU A 197 -1.11 -12.42 -3.83
N THR A 198 -0.35 -11.99 -4.84
CA THR A 198 1.11 -12.12 -4.86
C THR A 198 1.85 -10.93 -4.21
N TYR A 199 1.11 -9.91 -3.77
CA TYR A 199 1.67 -8.68 -3.20
C TYR A 199 1.40 -8.59 -1.70
N SER A 200 2.31 -7.95 -0.98
CA SER A 200 2.14 -7.65 0.45
C SER A 200 1.79 -6.18 0.64
N PHE A 201 0.71 -5.91 1.36
CA PHE A 201 0.21 -4.55 1.63
C PHE A 201 -0.50 -4.49 2.99
N ASN A 202 -0.68 -3.30 3.53
CA ASN A 202 -1.33 -3.08 4.82
C ASN A 202 -2.83 -2.81 4.69
N THR A 203 -3.25 -2.19 3.58
CA THR A 203 -4.63 -1.75 3.40
C THR A 203 -5.04 -1.89 1.94
N LEU A 204 -6.24 -2.44 1.71
CA LEU A 204 -6.90 -2.53 0.42
C LEU A 204 -8.02 -1.50 0.36
N GLY A 205 -8.02 -0.61 -0.63
CA GLY A 205 -9.14 0.30 -0.89
C GLY A 205 -10.09 -0.25 -1.94
N CYS A 206 -11.39 -0.12 -1.70
CA CYS A 206 -12.43 -0.46 -2.67
C CYS A 206 -13.17 0.81 -3.11
N SER A 207 -13.02 1.18 -4.38
CA SER A 207 -13.69 2.34 -4.99
C SER A 207 -15.02 2.03 -5.66
N ALA A 208 -15.46 0.76 -5.63
CA ALA A 208 -16.72 0.34 -6.22
C ALA A 208 -17.93 0.98 -5.52
N THR A 209 -18.96 1.29 -6.31
CA THR A 209 -20.22 1.84 -5.79
C THR A 209 -21.30 0.78 -5.65
N ASP A 210 -21.22 -0.30 -6.42
CA ASP A 210 -22.19 -1.39 -6.39
C ASP A 210 -21.90 -2.40 -5.27
N GLU A 211 -22.98 -2.90 -4.65
CA GLU A 211 -22.91 -3.80 -3.49
C GLU A 211 -22.31 -5.18 -3.83
N VAL A 212 -22.44 -5.65 -5.06
CA VAL A 212 -21.89 -6.96 -5.46
C VAL A 212 -20.37 -6.91 -5.45
N THR A 213 -19.80 -5.88 -6.05
CA THR A 213 -18.35 -5.69 -6.06
C THR A 213 -17.80 -5.43 -4.66
N LYS A 214 -18.47 -4.62 -3.83
CA LYS A 214 -18.05 -4.40 -2.44
C LYS A 214 -18.02 -5.72 -1.64
N LYS A 215 -19.06 -6.57 -1.79
CA LYS A 215 -19.10 -7.89 -1.15
C LYS A 215 -18.02 -8.82 -1.66
N LEU A 216 -17.63 -8.73 -2.94
CA LEU A 216 -16.48 -9.46 -3.49
C LEU A 216 -15.18 -9.09 -2.76
N TYR A 217 -14.91 -7.79 -2.56
CA TYR A 217 -13.74 -7.32 -1.80
C TYR A 217 -13.77 -7.77 -0.34
N ARG A 218 -14.95 -7.71 0.30
CA ARG A 218 -15.13 -8.22 1.66
C ARG A 218 -14.79 -9.71 1.76
N GLN A 219 -15.37 -10.56 0.89
CA GLN A 219 -15.11 -12.00 0.89
C GLN A 219 -13.63 -12.32 0.63
N TYR A 220 -13.00 -11.62 -0.32
CA TYR A 220 -11.57 -11.71 -0.58
C TYR A 220 -10.76 -11.39 0.68
N THR A 221 -11.09 -10.29 1.37
CA THR A 221 -10.38 -9.86 2.58
C THR A 221 -10.52 -10.88 3.71
N ILE A 222 -11.71 -11.38 3.97
CA ILE A 222 -11.97 -12.37 5.02
C ILE A 222 -11.18 -13.65 4.70
N ARG A 223 -11.33 -14.20 3.50
CA ARG A 223 -10.63 -15.42 3.07
C ARG A 223 -9.11 -15.30 3.23
N LEU A 224 -8.50 -14.20 2.80
CA LEU A 224 -7.05 -14.04 2.90
C LEU A 224 -6.58 -13.87 4.34
N ASN A 225 -7.33 -13.15 5.17
CA ASN A 225 -6.97 -12.98 6.59
C ASN A 225 -7.15 -14.25 7.41
N GLU A 226 -8.21 -15.02 7.19
CA GLU A 226 -8.57 -16.19 7.99
C GLU A 226 -7.94 -17.48 7.43
N ASP A 227 -8.12 -17.77 6.14
CA ASP A 227 -7.70 -19.05 5.56
C ASP A 227 -6.23 -19.05 5.13
N VAL A 228 -5.71 -17.91 4.63
CA VAL A 228 -4.35 -17.81 4.09
C VAL A 228 -3.37 -17.22 5.10
N GLY A 229 -3.85 -16.37 6.02
CA GLY A 229 -3.04 -15.70 7.03
C GLY A 229 -2.38 -14.39 6.55
N ALA A 230 -2.75 -13.88 5.38
CA ALA A 230 -2.33 -12.55 4.93
C ALA A 230 -3.08 -11.47 5.71
N LYS A 231 -2.37 -10.60 6.42
CA LYS A 231 -2.95 -9.63 7.36
C LYS A 231 -2.99 -8.22 6.78
N PHE A 232 -4.20 -7.75 6.45
CA PHE A 232 -4.47 -6.40 5.97
C PHE A 232 -5.92 -6.00 6.27
N GLN A 233 -6.25 -4.71 6.15
CA GLN A 233 -7.61 -4.21 6.32
C GLN A 233 -8.18 -3.71 4.98
N LEU A 234 -9.47 -3.95 4.75
CA LEU A 234 -10.26 -3.39 3.65
C LEU A 234 -10.86 -2.06 4.09
N VAL A 235 -10.77 -1.04 3.24
CA VAL A 235 -11.50 0.22 3.37
C VAL A 235 -12.50 0.33 2.24
N VAL A 236 -13.78 0.47 2.58
CA VAL A 236 -14.89 0.50 1.62
C VAL A 236 -15.97 1.48 2.06
N ALA A 237 -16.62 2.15 1.11
CA ALA A 237 -17.75 3.03 1.43
C ALA A 237 -19.01 2.23 1.77
N GLY A 238 -19.60 2.51 2.93
CA GLY A 238 -20.74 1.73 3.42
C GLY A 238 -20.32 0.34 3.89
N LEU A 239 -21.14 -0.69 3.59
CA LEU A 239 -20.92 -2.09 3.97
C LEU A 239 -20.75 -2.29 5.49
N PHE A 240 -21.53 -1.54 6.27
CA PHE A 240 -21.44 -1.51 7.72
C PHE A 240 -21.91 -2.83 8.39
N ASP A 241 -22.67 -3.65 7.67
CA ASP A 241 -23.15 -4.96 8.07
C ASP A 241 -22.12 -6.09 7.90
N SER A 242 -20.87 -5.74 7.65
CA SER A 242 -19.80 -6.72 7.44
C SER A 242 -19.44 -7.51 8.70
N ASP A 243 -19.57 -6.87 9.86
CA ASP A 243 -19.30 -7.44 11.18
C ASP A 243 -17.95 -8.18 11.26
N HIS A 244 -16.88 -7.49 10.83
CA HIS A 244 -15.55 -8.07 10.75
C HIS A 244 -14.46 -7.03 11.00
N GLU A 245 -13.46 -7.37 11.84
CA GLU A 245 -12.38 -6.47 12.25
C GLU A 245 -11.45 -6.02 11.11
N CYS A 246 -11.41 -6.78 10.02
CA CYS A 246 -10.61 -6.42 8.85
C CYS A 246 -11.35 -5.51 7.86
N VAL A 247 -12.59 -5.10 8.13
CA VAL A 247 -13.40 -4.27 7.23
C VAL A 247 -13.71 -2.92 7.88
N ILE A 248 -13.26 -1.84 7.26
CA ILE A 248 -13.51 -0.45 7.67
C ILE A 248 -14.59 0.13 6.75
N GLY A 249 -15.79 0.29 7.28
CA GLY A 249 -16.93 0.90 6.58
C GLY A 249 -16.87 2.43 6.71
N VAL A 250 -16.56 3.12 5.62
CA VAL A 250 -16.47 4.59 5.59
C VAL A 250 -17.83 5.20 5.32
N GLY A 251 -18.26 6.10 6.20
CA GLY A 251 -19.46 6.89 6.04
C GLY A 251 -19.21 8.29 5.44
N ASN A 252 -20.15 9.22 5.66
CA ASN A 252 -20.21 10.59 5.15
C ASN A 252 -20.19 10.66 3.61
N SER A 253 -19.15 10.20 2.94
CA SER A 253 -19.02 10.22 1.48
C SER A 253 -18.14 9.07 0.96
N PRO A 254 -18.50 8.43 -0.17
CA PRO A 254 -17.64 7.43 -0.82
C PRO A 254 -16.26 7.95 -1.24
N GLU A 255 -16.14 9.24 -1.48
CA GLU A 255 -14.88 9.87 -1.87
C GLU A 255 -13.81 9.82 -0.78
N LEU A 256 -14.21 9.63 0.49
CA LEU A 256 -13.29 9.56 1.62
C LEU A 256 -12.52 8.23 1.72
N VAL A 257 -12.95 7.20 0.98
CA VAL A 257 -12.27 5.89 0.95
C VAL A 257 -10.80 6.04 0.57
N TYR A 258 -10.45 6.94 -0.33
CA TYR A 258 -9.07 7.14 -0.77
C TYR A 258 -8.19 7.64 0.37
N TRP A 259 -8.63 8.68 1.07
CA TRP A 259 -7.92 9.24 2.23
C TRP A 259 -7.82 8.22 3.36
N VAL A 260 -8.93 7.57 3.72
CA VAL A 260 -8.94 6.56 4.80
C VAL A 260 -8.04 5.39 4.46
N THR A 261 -8.02 4.92 3.20
CA THR A 261 -7.11 3.85 2.75
C THR A 261 -5.64 4.25 2.95
N GLY A 262 -5.26 5.44 2.50
CA GLY A 262 -3.90 5.95 2.67
C GLY A 262 -3.51 6.12 4.13
N GLN A 263 -4.38 6.75 4.93
CA GLN A 263 -4.13 6.98 6.35
C GLN A 263 -4.05 5.69 7.17
N THR A 264 -4.92 4.72 6.90
CA THR A 264 -4.87 3.40 7.56
C THR A 264 -3.59 2.64 7.23
N ALA A 265 -3.14 2.70 5.98
CA ALA A 265 -1.87 2.11 5.57
C ALA A 265 -0.67 2.74 6.30
N GLY A 266 -0.62 4.07 6.34
CA GLY A 266 0.49 4.83 6.92
C GLY A 266 0.45 5.00 8.43
N CYS A 267 -0.67 4.68 9.08
CA CYS A 267 -0.81 4.82 10.53
C CYS A 267 0.15 3.86 11.27
N ALA A 268 0.98 4.42 12.16
CA ALA A 268 1.88 3.62 12.99
C ALA A 268 1.09 2.75 13.98
N ILE A 269 1.67 1.63 14.40
CA ILE A 269 1.02 0.65 15.29
C ILE A 269 0.64 1.22 16.66
N ASN A 270 1.39 2.20 17.14
CA ASN A 270 1.16 2.89 18.42
C ASN A 270 0.30 4.16 18.28
N LYS A 271 -0.36 4.36 17.15
CA LYS A 271 -1.20 5.53 16.87
C LYS A 271 -2.61 5.11 16.46
N THR A 272 -3.53 6.05 16.62
CA THR A 272 -4.91 5.95 16.16
C THR A 272 -5.21 7.06 15.16
N LEU A 273 -6.23 6.85 14.33
CA LEU A 273 -6.80 7.90 13.48
C LEU A 273 -7.90 8.67 14.19
N THR A 274 -8.33 8.28 15.40
CA THR A 274 -9.30 9.05 16.20
C THR A 274 -8.84 10.50 16.37
N ALA A 275 -9.75 11.43 16.16
CA ALA A 275 -9.51 12.88 16.19
C ALA A 275 -8.46 13.38 15.16
N LYS A 276 -8.04 12.54 14.20
CA LYS A 276 -7.17 12.99 13.12
C LYS A 276 -7.92 13.96 12.21
N LYS A 277 -7.34 15.13 12.01
CA LYS A 277 -7.87 16.15 11.10
C LYS A 277 -7.84 15.63 9.66
N TYR A 278 -8.92 15.84 8.94
CA TYR A 278 -8.96 15.64 7.50
C TYR A 278 -8.19 16.76 6.81
N ASP A 279 -7.19 16.41 6.06
CA ASP A 279 -6.28 17.30 5.33
C ASP A 279 -6.36 17.09 3.81
N GLY A 280 -7.42 16.41 3.34
CA GLY A 280 -7.67 16.14 1.93
C GLY A 280 -8.38 17.29 1.20
N GLU A 281 -8.67 17.04 -0.08
CA GLU A 281 -9.20 18.06 -1.01
C GLU A 281 -10.73 18.05 -1.10
N ARG A 282 -11.41 17.05 -0.50
CA ARG A 282 -12.84 16.86 -0.69
C ARG A 282 -13.66 17.50 0.41
N VAL A 283 -14.87 17.92 0.06
CA VAL A 283 -15.82 18.40 1.04
C VAL A 283 -16.42 17.22 1.78
N VAL A 284 -16.25 17.21 3.09
CA VAL A 284 -16.83 16.17 3.94
C VAL A 284 -18.17 16.66 4.47
N PRO A 285 -19.28 16.00 4.12
CA PRO A 285 -20.58 16.34 4.67
C PRO A 285 -20.65 15.85 6.13
N CYS A 286 -20.69 16.79 7.08
CA CYS A 286 -20.89 16.53 8.50
C CYS A 286 -22.22 17.16 8.91
N LYS A 287 -23.28 16.38 8.88
CA LYS A 287 -24.66 16.83 9.16
C LYS A 287 -25.27 16.08 10.35
N GLU A 288 -24.60 15.06 10.83
CA GLU A 288 -25.05 14.16 11.85
C GLU A 288 -25.17 14.88 13.20
N THR A 289 -26.27 14.67 13.89
CA THR A 289 -26.47 15.09 15.28
C THR A 289 -25.62 14.22 16.22
N GLN A 290 -25.42 14.68 17.45
CA GLN A 290 -24.69 13.92 18.45
C GLN A 290 -25.33 12.53 18.71
N ALA A 291 -26.64 12.43 18.68
CA ALA A 291 -27.34 11.15 18.85
C ALA A 291 -27.06 10.18 17.69
N GLU A 292 -27.06 10.69 16.46
CA GLU A 292 -26.73 9.92 15.27
C GLU A 292 -25.25 9.49 15.24
N LEU A 293 -24.34 10.34 15.68
CA LEU A 293 -22.92 9.99 15.82
C LEU A 293 -22.72 8.85 16.83
N ILE A 294 -23.42 8.90 17.98
CA ILE A 294 -23.38 7.85 19.00
C ILE A 294 -23.94 6.52 18.44
N ALA A 295 -25.06 6.57 17.73
CA ALA A 295 -25.66 5.40 17.10
C ALA A 295 -24.72 4.79 16.06
N SER A 296 -24.18 5.63 15.18
CA SER A 296 -23.23 5.22 14.13
C SER A 296 -21.95 4.60 14.68
N LYS A 297 -21.43 5.12 15.79
CA LYS A 297 -20.30 4.53 16.49
C LYS A 297 -20.60 3.10 16.96
N ARG A 298 -21.80 2.88 17.55
CA ARG A 298 -22.22 1.55 18.00
C ARG A 298 -22.36 0.53 16.86
N GLU A 299 -22.67 1.03 15.66
CA GLU A 299 -22.77 0.24 14.45
C GLU A 299 -21.43 0.03 13.73
N GLY A 300 -20.31 0.44 14.34
CA GLY A 300 -18.97 0.25 13.77
C GLY A 300 -18.69 1.08 12.52
N LYS A 301 -19.35 2.25 12.36
CA LYS A 301 -19.16 3.13 11.21
C LYS A 301 -17.96 4.05 11.43
N PHE A 302 -17.03 4.04 10.48
CA PHE A 302 -15.94 5.02 10.43
C PHE A 302 -16.45 6.34 9.85
N LEU A 303 -16.56 7.36 10.69
CA LEU A 303 -17.15 8.65 10.35
C LEU A 303 -16.21 9.81 10.63
N PHE A 304 -16.49 10.91 9.95
CA PHE A 304 -15.94 12.23 10.22
C PHE A 304 -17.00 13.11 10.86
N HIS A 305 -16.57 14.00 11.73
CA HIS A 305 -17.43 14.97 12.39
C HIS A 305 -16.74 16.33 12.47
N ARG A 306 -17.53 17.36 12.74
CA ARG A 306 -17.01 18.72 12.91
C ARG A 306 -16.68 19.00 14.37
N VAL A 307 -15.47 19.49 14.60
CA VAL A 307 -15.00 19.96 15.90
C VAL A 307 -14.51 21.41 15.72
N GLY A 308 -15.28 22.39 16.17
CA GLY A 308 -15.01 23.79 15.85
C GLY A 308 -15.02 24.02 14.34
N ASP A 309 -13.93 24.55 13.81
CA ASP A 309 -13.76 24.80 12.37
C ASP A 309 -13.10 23.63 11.62
N GLU A 310 -12.75 22.55 12.30
CA GLU A 310 -12.07 21.42 11.72
C GLU A 310 -12.98 20.21 11.52
N ILE A 311 -12.68 19.42 10.51
CA ILE A 311 -13.28 18.11 10.28
C ILE A 311 -12.26 17.06 10.74
N GLN A 312 -12.70 16.16 11.62
CA GLN A 312 -11.85 15.14 12.23
C GLN A 312 -12.51 13.77 12.16
N VAL A 313 -11.72 12.72 12.20
CA VAL A 313 -12.21 11.36 12.38
C VAL A 313 -12.88 11.25 13.75
N LEU A 314 -14.11 10.76 13.79
CA LEU A 314 -14.86 10.56 15.04
C LEU A 314 -14.19 9.52 15.93
N GLN A 315 -13.95 8.34 15.37
CA GLN A 315 -13.24 7.24 16.03
C GLN A 315 -12.67 6.27 15.00
N ASP A 316 -11.49 5.71 15.30
CA ASP A 316 -10.78 4.76 14.45
C ASP A 316 -11.31 3.33 14.65
N VAL A 317 -12.49 3.05 14.12
CA VAL A 317 -13.22 1.79 14.29
C VAL A 317 -13.39 1.05 12.96
N ASN A 318 -13.67 -0.24 13.06
CA ASN A 318 -14.07 -1.11 11.98
C ASN A 318 -15.51 -1.59 12.18
N THR A 319 -15.99 -2.46 11.29
CA THR A 319 -17.39 -2.92 11.29
C THR A 319 -17.69 -4.05 12.29
N PHE A 320 -16.71 -4.51 13.07
CA PHE A 320 -16.90 -5.59 14.04
C PHE A 320 -17.70 -5.11 15.25
N THR A 321 -18.86 -5.71 15.48
CA THR A 321 -19.80 -5.33 16.56
C THR A 321 -20.33 -6.53 17.34
N SER A 322 -20.25 -7.75 16.79
CA SER A 322 -20.67 -9.00 17.45
C SER A 322 -19.54 -9.53 18.34
N HIS A 323 -19.34 -8.91 19.49
CA HIS A 323 -18.28 -9.29 20.43
C HIS A 323 -18.50 -10.69 20.99
N THR A 324 -17.43 -11.48 21.09
CA THR A 324 -17.42 -12.86 21.62
C THR A 324 -16.34 -13.00 22.70
N ASP A 325 -16.32 -14.15 23.39
CA ASP A 325 -15.26 -14.45 24.35
C ASP A 325 -13.87 -14.60 23.68
N GLU A 326 -13.83 -14.97 22.40
CA GLU A 326 -12.60 -15.11 21.62
C GLU A 326 -12.14 -13.77 21.00
N LYS A 327 -13.11 -12.92 20.62
CA LYS A 327 -12.87 -11.56 20.09
C LYS A 327 -13.75 -10.58 20.86
N ASN A 328 -13.15 -9.92 21.85
CA ASN A 328 -13.83 -8.92 22.67
C ASN A 328 -13.99 -7.57 21.93
N GLU A 329 -14.53 -6.55 22.62
CA GLU A 329 -14.77 -5.21 22.06
C GLU A 329 -13.50 -4.51 21.55
N ASP A 330 -12.29 -4.88 22.04
CA ASP A 330 -11.04 -4.27 21.60
C ASP A 330 -10.79 -4.46 20.11
N PHE A 331 -11.27 -5.57 19.52
CA PHE A 331 -11.16 -5.83 18.09
C PHE A 331 -12.01 -4.91 17.20
N GLN A 332 -12.93 -4.13 17.77
CA GLN A 332 -13.63 -3.06 17.05
C GLN A 332 -12.70 -1.87 16.74
N PHE A 333 -11.58 -1.72 17.47
CA PHE A 333 -10.65 -0.60 17.27
C PHE A 333 -9.54 -0.97 16.30
N ASN A 334 -9.41 -0.17 15.25
CA ASN A 334 -8.38 -0.40 14.22
C ASN A 334 -6.96 -0.30 14.79
N GLN A 335 -6.72 0.43 15.87
CA GLN A 335 -5.43 0.48 16.53
C GLN A 335 -5.03 -0.90 17.06
N VAL A 336 -5.93 -1.62 17.69
CA VAL A 336 -5.69 -2.99 18.21
C VAL A 336 -5.45 -3.96 17.05
N VAL A 337 -6.34 -3.95 16.06
CA VAL A 337 -6.20 -4.80 14.85
C VAL A 337 -4.87 -4.55 14.16
N ARG A 338 -4.43 -3.31 14.09
CA ARG A 338 -3.16 -2.89 13.47
C ARG A 338 -1.95 -3.46 14.20
N VAL A 339 -1.98 -3.49 15.55
CA VAL A 339 -0.94 -4.12 16.36
C VAL A 339 -0.90 -5.62 16.09
N VAL A 340 -2.04 -6.31 16.20
CA VAL A 340 -2.14 -7.76 16.00
C VAL A 340 -1.70 -8.17 14.60
N HIS A 341 -2.15 -7.45 13.57
CA HIS A 341 -1.74 -7.73 12.19
C HIS A 341 -0.25 -7.54 11.97
N GLN A 342 0.33 -6.47 12.51
CA GLN A 342 1.76 -6.24 12.38
C GLN A 342 2.57 -7.32 13.08
N GLU A 343 2.17 -7.71 14.28
CA GLU A 343 2.77 -8.80 15.03
C GLU A 343 2.79 -10.11 14.23
N CYS A 344 1.64 -10.50 13.66
CA CYS A 344 1.55 -11.69 12.81
C CYS A 344 2.53 -11.62 11.63
N VAL A 345 2.62 -10.48 10.95
CA VAL A 345 3.52 -10.27 9.81
C VAL A 345 4.98 -10.33 10.24
N ASP A 346 5.33 -9.71 11.35
CA ASP A 346 6.71 -9.63 11.83
C ASP A 346 7.22 -10.99 12.31
N ILE A 347 6.40 -11.75 13.06
CA ILE A 347 6.73 -13.11 13.48
C ILE A 347 6.86 -14.03 12.25
N ALA A 348 5.93 -13.93 11.28
CA ALA A 348 6.01 -14.71 10.05
C ALA A 348 7.29 -14.41 9.27
N ASN A 349 7.69 -13.15 9.18
CA ASN A 349 8.93 -12.73 8.54
C ASN A 349 10.18 -13.26 9.29
N VAL A 350 10.19 -13.18 10.61
CA VAL A 350 11.27 -13.75 11.44
C VAL A 350 11.39 -15.25 11.20
N PHE A 351 10.26 -15.96 11.26
CA PHE A 351 10.23 -17.39 11.05
C PHE A 351 10.71 -17.78 9.65
N ALA A 352 10.18 -17.16 8.60
CA ALA A 352 10.55 -17.45 7.22
C ALA A 352 12.04 -17.16 6.92
N LYS A 353 12.56 -16.05 7.45
CA LYS A 353 13.96 -15.65 7.19
C LYS A 353 14.99 -16.45 7.96
N LYS A 354 14.70 -16.80 9.22
CA LYS A 354 15.70 -17.41 10.14
C LYS A 354 15.50 -18.90 10.36
N TYR A 355 14.26 -19.38 10.44
CA TYR A 355 13.95 -20.72 10.97
C TYR A 355 13.48 -21.69 9.88
N LEU A 356 12.63 -21.26 8.96
CA LEU A 356 11.99 -22.15 7.99
C LEU A 356 13.03 -22.90 7.13
N GLY A 357 13.12 -24.22 7.36
CA GLY A 357 14.07 -25.10 6.69
C GLY A 357 15.55 -24.89 7.04
N LYS A 358 15.86 -24.09 8.07
CA LYS A 358 17.24 -23.72 8.43
C LYS A 358 17.65 -24.12 9.83
N VAL A 359 16.72 -24.12 10.78
CA VAL A 359 16.97 -24.43 12.20
C VAL A 359 16.24 -25.72 12.57
N PRO A 360 16.91 -26.69 13.24
CA PRO A 360 16.24 -27.89 13.74
C PRO A 360 15.13 -27.54 14.74
N ASN A 361 14.06 -28.33 14.75
CA ASN A 361 13.01 -28.24 15.76
C ASN A 361 13.39 -29.06 17.01
N ASP A 362 14.46 -28.67 17.66
CA ASP A 362 14.90 -29.19 18.96
C ASP A 362 14.70 -28.14 20.06
N ALA A 363 15.13 -28.42 21.26
CA ALA A 363 15.01 -27.52 22.40
C ALA A 363 15.72 -26.18 22.14
N ASP A 364 16.94 -26.21 21.61
CA ASP A 364 17.77 -25.04 21.37
C ASP A 364 17.17 -24.18 20.24
N GLY A 365 16.67 -24.81 19.16
CA GLY A 365 15.98 -24.12 18.07
C GLY A 365 14.71 -23.39 18.54
N ARG A 366 13.92 -24.03 19.41
CA ARG A 366 12.71 -23.39 19.99
C ARG A 366 13.06 -22.27 20.98
N VAL A 367 14.09 -22.41 21.80
CA VAL A 367 14.59 -21.32 22.67
C VAL A 367 15.08 -20.14 21.83
N SER A 368 15.74 -20.40 20.70
CA SER A 368 16.17 -19.32 19.79
C SER A 368 14.98 -18.58 19.19
N LEU A 369 13.92 -19.28 18.76
CA LEU A 369 12.70 -18.68 18.25
C LEU A 369 11.96 -17.89 19.34
N TRP A 370 11.86 -18.43 20.54
CA TRP A 370 11.31 -17.72 21.70
C TRP A 370 12.04 -16.40 21.94
N ALA A 371 13.38 -16.42 21.95
CA ALA A 371 14.18 -15.22 22.19
C ALA A 371 13.95 -14.13 21.10
N ASP A 372 13.78 -14.53 19.84
CA ASP A 372 13.46 -13.57 18.77
C ASP A 372 12.03 -13.00 18.91
N ILE A 373 11.04 -13.80 19.31
CA ILE A 373 9.68 -13.34 19.60
C ILE A 373 9.66 -12.38 20.79
N VAL A 374 10.33 -12.74 21.88
CA VAL A 374 10.45 -11.87 23.08
C VAL A 374 11.09 -10.54 22.70
N LYS A 375 12.20 -10.55 21.98
CA LYS A 375 12.88 -9.34 21.54
C LYS A 375 11.98 -8.43 20.68
N LEU A 376 11.18 -9.00 19.79
CA LEU A 376 10.23 -8.27 18.98
C LEU A 376 9.19 -7.57 19.88
N ASN A 377 8.63 -8.28 20.85
CA ASN A 377 7.62 -7.76 21.76
C ASN A 377 8.17 -6.70 22.74
N GLN A 378 9.39 -6.84 23.19
CA GLN A 378 10.09 -5.78 23.96
C GLN A 378 10.20 -4.48 23.11
N GLU A 379 10.42 -4.60 21.80
CA GLU A 379 10.41 -3.43 20.91
C GLU A 379 9.00 -2.84 20.75
N TYR A 380 7.95 -3.66 20.65
CA TYR A 380 6.56 -3.19 20.64
C TYR A 380 6.19 -2.47 21.92
N GLU A 381 6.62 -2.97 23.07
CA GLU A 381 6.43 -2.30 24.38
C GLU A 381 7.20 -0.99 24.47
N ARG A 382 8.46 -0.97 24.00
CA ARG A 382 9.26 0.27 23.91
C ARG A 382 8.59 1.34 23.05
N LEU A 383 7.94 0.94 21.97
CA LEU A 383 7.15 1.82 21.11
C LEU A 383 5.78 2.17 21.70
N ARG A 384 5.41 1.60 22.83
CA ARG A 384 4.08 1.73 23.47
C ARG A 384 2.94 1.24 22.56
N ALA A 385 3.19 0.25 21.74
CA ALA A 385 2.16 -0.44 20.96
C ALA A 385 1.44 -1.50 21.79
N ILE A 386 2.17 -2.12 22.73
CA ILE A 386 1.66 -3.02 23.76
C ILE A 386 2.12 -2.53 25.14
N GLN A 387 1.52 -3.07 26.19
CA GLN A 387 1.88 -2.78 27.58
C GLN A 387 1.90 -4.05 28.43
N ASN A 388 2.64 -4.01 29.55
CA ASN A 388 2.73 -5.10 30.53
C ASN A 388 3.13 -6.43 29.90
N PHE A 389 4.09 -6.40 28.96
CA PHE A 389 4.59 -7.60 28.32
C PHE A 389 5.38 -8.46 29.32
N ASP A 390 4.94 -9.71 29.50
CA ASP A 390 5.62 -10.69 30.36
C ASP A 390 6.18 -11.82 29.50
N GLU A 391 7.51 -11.85 29.34
CA GLU A 391 8.21 -12.86 28.57
C GLU A 391 8.04 -14.28 29.11
N GLN A 392 7.72 -14.42 30.42
CA GLN A 392 7.52 -15.74 31.03
C GLN A 392 6.23 -16.41 30.56
N LEU A 393 5.27 -15.64 30.07
CA LEU A 393 4.02 -16.15 29.51
C LEU A 393 4.16 -16.61 28.05
N VAL A 394 5.25 -16.24 27.38
CA VAL A 394 5.52 -16.67 26.00
C VAL A 394 5.98 -18.11 25.99
N LYS A 395 5.29 -18.97 25.25
CA LYS A 395 5.63 -20.39 25.11
C LYS A 395 5.92 -20.72 23.65
N VAL A 396 6.99 -21.47 23.42
CA VAL A 396 7.36 -22.02 22.12
C VAL A 396 7.62 -23.52 22.29
N GLU A 397 6.71 -24.33 21.79
CA GLU A 397 6.69 -25.77 22.02
C GLU A 397 6.69 -26.53 20.70
N GLN A 398 7.01 -27.82 20.76
CA GLN A 398 6.85 -28.69 19.60
C GLN A 398 5.37 -28.91 19.31
N GLY A 399 4.95 -28.74 18.08
CA GLY A 399 3.61 -29.08 17.65
C GLY A 399 3.39 -30.59 17.47
N GLU A 400 2.25 -30.97 16.90
CA GLU A 400 1.85 -32.37 16.71
C GLU A 400 2.86 -33.17 15.87
N SER A 401 3.55 -32.56 14.94
CA SER A 401 4.59 -33.20 14.14
C SER A 401 5.99 -32.72 14.54
N LYS A 402 7.00 -33.54 14.28
CA LYS A 402 8.42 -33.18 14.51
C LYS A 402 8.87 -31.91 13.74
N ARG A 403 8.10 -31.50 12.72
CA ARG A 403 8.38 -30.32 11.90
C ARG A 403 7.58 -29.09 12.31
N ALA A 404 6.60 -29.25 13.18
CA ALA A 404 5.72 -28.18 13.63
C ALA A 404 6.21 -27.56 14.93
N VAL A 405 6.08 -26.24 15.03
CA VAL A 405 6.29 -25.47 16.25
C VAL A 405 5.01 -24.72 16.54
N VAL A 406 4.60 -24.68 17.80
CA VAL A 406 3.46 -23.90 18.29
C VAL A 406 4.01 -22.82 19.21
N ALA A 407 3.59 -21.59 18.97
CA ALA A 407 3.90 -20.47 19.85
C ALA A 407 2.60 -19.89 20.43
N ASN A 408 2.60 -19.64 21.74
CA ASN A 408 1.54 -18.91 22.43
C ASN A 408 2.13 -17.61 22.96
N LEU A 409 1.54 -16.48 22.54
CA LEU A 409 2.04 -15.14 22.81
C LEU A 409 0.90 -14.26 23.31
N PRO A 410 0.74 -14.10 24.63
CA PRO A 410 -0.18 -13.13 25.20
C PRO A 410 0.36 -11.71 25.06
N ILE A 411 -0.43 -10.83 24.48
CA ILE A 411 -0.11 -9.40 24.36
C ILE A 411 -1.29 -8.54 24.83
N THR A 412 -1.00 -7.35 25.33
CA THR A 412 -1.99 -6.35 25.70
C THR A 412 -1.76 -5.09 24.85
N PRO A 413 -2.47 -4.91 23.72
CA PRO A 413 -2.34 -3.73 22.89
C PRO A 413 -2.67 -2.46 23.71
N THR A 414 -1.90 -1.39 23.50
CA THR A 414 -2.13 -0.10 24.12
C THR A 414 -3.07 0.73 23.24
N MET A 415 -4.09 1.33 23.84
CA MET A 415 -5.00 2.24 23.15
C MET A 415 -4.69 3.69 23.49
N ALA A 416 -5.01 4.60 22.58
CA ALA A 416 -4.91 6.03 22.82
C ALA A 416 -5.99 6.49 23.83
N MET A 417 -5.69 7.55 24.58
CA MET A 417 -6.70 8.19 25.45
C MET A 417 -7.72 8.93 24.59
N GLU A 418 -8.97 8.52 24.67
CA GLU A 418 -10.08 9.10 23.89
C GLU A 418 -11.10 9.86 24.78
N GLN A 419 -11.12 9.60 26.09
CA GLN A 419 -12.09 10.20 27.02
C GLN A 419 -11.37 10.70 28.28
N LEU A 420 -11.68 11.94 28.68
CA LEU A 420 -11.22 12.53 29.91
C LEU A 420 -12.43 12.88 30.80
N TYR A 421 -12.49 12.31 31.99
CA TYR A 421 -13.46 12.66 33.00
C TYR A 421 -12.74 13.50 34.08
N LEU A 422 -13.04 14.81 34.14
CA LEU A 422 -12.40 15.76 35.06
C LEU A 422 -13.43 16.34 36.05
N ALA A 423 -13.19 16.18 37.32
CA ALA A 423 -13.92 16.90 38.38
C ALA A 423 -13.03 18.03 38.96
N ILE A 424 -13.48 19.26 38.85
CA ILE A 424 -12.83 20.40 39.48
C ILE A 424 -13.60 20.71 40.78
N VAL A 425 -12.91 20.61 41.92
CA VAL A 425 -13.47 20.96 43.21
C VAL A 425 -12.90 22.32 43.63
N VAL A 426 -13.78 23.32 43.75
CA VAL A 426 -13.42 24.63 44.34
C VAL A 426 -13.61 24.54 45.84
N VAL A 427 -12.55 24.81 46.62
CA VAL A 427 -12.54 24.77 48.09
C VAL A 427 -12.61 26.18 48.64
#